data_591349724fbd73deea2cf1589a149f83
#
_entry.id   591349724fbd73deea2cf1589a149f83
#
_cell.length_a   1.000
_cell.length_b   1.000
_cell.length_c   1.000
_cell.angle_alpha   90.00
_cell.angle_beta   90.00
_cell.angle_gamma   90.00
#
_symmetry.space_group_name_H-M   'P 1'
#
loop_
_entity.id
_entity.type
_entity.pdbx_description
1 polymer ?
#
loop_
_entity_poly.entity_id
_entity_poly.type
_entity_poly.pdbx_seq_one_letter_code
_entity_poly.pdbx_strand_id
1 'polypeptide(L)'
;MDYSICQALQQFSNHNQALIIYDICCQWITHFHEQVSTSEWLKMSDPLDIIGAVGKWHLTAHIPSCFLKFTLNFIEGAAQVDGEIMETLWSGLDEVAGLALAMSLAHHQETIDEYMCYV
;
A
#
# COMPACT_ATOMS: atom_id res chain seq x y z
N MET A 1 6.90 7.32 3.05
CA MET A 1 5.96 6.66 2.14
C MET A 1 5.95 7.31 0.77
N ASP A 2 5.68 8.59 0.63
CA ASP A 2 5.55 9.29 -0.67
C ASP A 2 6.76 9.14 -1.57
N TYR A 3 7.96 9.25 -1.02
CA TYR A 3 9.19 9.01 -1.77
C TYR A 3 9.26 7.60 -2.36
N SER A 4 8.94 6.58 -1.57
CA SER A 4 8.95 5.18 -2.05
C SER A 4 7.92 4.94 -3.14
N ILE A 5 6.72 5.54 -3.02
CA ILE A 5 5.68 5.47 -4.03
C ILE A 5 6.12 6.18 -5.30
N CYS A 6 6.66 7.40 -5.22
CA CYS A 6 7.16 8.11 -6.38
C CYS A 6 8.28 7.34 -7.10
N GLN A 7 9.19 6.72 -6.37
CA GLN A 7 10.25 5.89 -6.94
C GLN A 7 9.70 4.64 -7.64
N ALA A 8 8.73 3.96 -7.02
CA ALA A 8 8.08 2.80 -7.63
C ALA A 8 7.34 3.19 -8.92
N LEU A 9 6.62 4.30 -8.91
CA LEU A 9 5.84 4.77 -10.05
C LEU A 9 6.70 5.22 -11.24
N GLN A 10 7.95 5.65 -11.03
CA GLN A 10 8.85 5.97 -12.12
C GLN A 10 9.14 4.77 -13.04
N GLN A 11 9.08 3.55 -12.52
CA GLN A 11 9.26 2.33 -13.30
C GLN A 11 8.07 2.05 -14.24
N PHE A 12 6.94 2.69 -14.02
CA PHE A 12 5.70 2.54 -14.79
C PHE A 12 5.39 3.75 -15.67
N SER A 13 6.41 4.48 -16.13
CA SER A 13 6.26 5.70 -16.94
C SER A 13 5.47 5.53 -18.25
N ASN A 14 5.30 4.29 -18.71
CA ASN A 14 4.52 3.97 -19.91
C ASN A 14 3.01 3.77 -19.65
N HIS A 15 2.57 3.94 -18.41
CA HIS A 15 1.17 3.77 -18.02
C HIS A 15 0.53 5.14 -17.81
N ASN A 16 -0.75 5.25 -18.15
CA ASN A 16 -1.51 6.49 -17.96
C ASN A 16 -2.16 6.57 -16.57
N GLN A 17 -2.37 5.43 -15.92
CA GLN A 17 -3.03 5.35 -14.62
C GLN A 17 -2.33 4.35 -13.71
N ALA A 18 -2.35 4.62 -12.41
CA ALA A 18 -1.91 3.71 -11.35
C ALA A 18 -2.95 3.64 -10.24
N LEU A 19 -3.34 2.42 -9.86
CA LEU A 19 -4.20 2.17 -8.70
C LEU A 19 -3.32 1.93 -7.48
N ILE A 20 -3.47 2.75 -6.46
CA ILE A 20 -2.78 2.60 -5.18
C ILE A 20 -3.79 2.21 -4.11
N ILE A 21 -3.60 1.02 -3.55
CA ILE A 21 -4.43 0.49 -2.48
C ILE A 21 -3.67 0.67 -1.17
N TYR A 22 -4.25 1.42 -0.24
CA TYR A 22 -3.62 1.75 1.03
C TYR A 22 -4.66 1.98 2.12
N ASP A 23 -4.43 1.45 3.33
CA ASP A 23 -5.41 1.45 4.42
C ASP A 23 -5.94 2.83 4.77
N ILE A 24 -5.07 3.84 4.78
CA ILE A 24 -5.44 5.23 5.03
C ILE A 24 -5.42 6.10 3.77
N CYS A 25 -5.69 5.51 2.62
CA CYS A 25 -5.68 6.20 1.32
C CYS A 25 -6.59 7.42 1.30
N CYS A 26 -7.72 7.38 1.99
CA CYS A 26 -8.68 8.49 2.08
C CYS A 26 -8.07 9.77 2.67
N GLN A 27 -7.08 9.65 3.55
CA GLN A 27 -6.34 10.79 4.11
C GLN A 27 -5.10 11.12 3.27
N TRP A 28 -4.37 10.09 2.87
CA TRP A 28 -3.12 10.23 2.16
C TRP A 28 -3.29 10.91 0.80
N ILE A 29 -4.22 10.46 -0.03
CA ILE A 29 -4.41 10.95 -1.40
C ILE A 29 -4.73 12.45 -1.45
N THR A 30 -5.41 12.96 -0.41
CA THR A 30 -5.81 14.37 -0.30
C THR A 30 -4.60 15.31 -0.31
N HIS A 31 -3.51 14.88 0.30
CA HIS A 31 -2.29 15.69 0.44
C HIS A 31 -1.17 15.30 -0.52
N PHE A 32 -1.25 14.12 -1.09
CA PHE A 32 -0.17 13.57 -1.92
C PHE A 32 0.17 14.46 -3.12
N HIS A 33 -0.82 14.93 -3.86
CA HIS A 33 -0.60 15.79 -5.02
C HIS A 33 0.04 17.13 -4.65
N GLU A 34 -0.37 17.71 -3.53
CA GLU A 34 0.22 18.94 -3.01
C GLU A 34 1.68 18.70 -2.60
N GLN A 35 1.94 17.61 -1.89
CA GLN A 35 3.29 17.26 -1.46
C GLN A 35 4.22 17.01 -2.64
N VAL A 36 3.76 16.32 -3.68
CA VAL A 36 4.55 16.11 -4.90
C VAL A 36 4.83 17.43 -5.62
N SER A 37 3.85 18.33 -5.72
CA SER A 37 4.00 19.60 -6.43
C SER A 37 4.93 20.58 -5.71
N THR A 38 5.01 20.51 -4.39
CA THR A 38 5.82 21.44 -3.55
C THR A 38 7.22 20.91 -3.21
N SER A 39 7.44 19.59 -3.36
CA SER A 39 8.69 18.95 -2.98
C SER A 39 9.69 18.91 -4.14
N GLU A 40 10.94 19.26 -3.86
CA GLU A 40 12.06 19.10 -4.81
C GLU A 40 12.46 17.61 -4.99
N TRP A 41 12.10 16.76 -4.05
CA TRP A 41 12.52 15.35 -3.98
C TRP A 41 11.49 14.37 -4.50
N LEU A 42 10.21 14.78 -4.53
CA LEU A 42 9.12 13.94 -5.01
C LEU A 42 8.86 14.26 -6.48
N LYS A 43 9.15 13.30 -7.34
CA LYS A 43 8.92 13.45 -8.79
C LYS A 43 8.06 12.31 -9.27
N MET A 44 7.03 12.65 -10.03
CA MET A 44 6.21 11.71 -10.76
C MET A 44 6.40 11.88 -12.26
N SER A 45 6.21 10.80 -12.99
CA SER A 45 6.15 10.84 -14.45
C SER A 45 4.83 11.47 -14.89
N ASP A 46 4.87 12.52 -15.70
CA ASP A 46 3.68 13.04 -16.38
C ASP A 46 3.40 12.18 -17.63
N PRO A 47 2.16 11.82 -17.91
CA PRO A 47 0.88 12.13 -17.30
C PRO A 47 0.28 10.92 -16.53
N LEU A 48 0.85 10.52 -15.40
CA LEU A 48 0.34 9.41 -14.60
C LEU A 48 -0.78 9.88 -13.67
N ASP A 49 -2.01 9.41 -13.90
CA ASP A 49 -3.14 9.63 -13.02
C ASP A 49 -3.16 8.59 -11.89
N ILE A 50 -3.30 9.05 -10.64
CA ILE A 50 -3.30 8.17 -9.47
C ILE A 50 -4.73 8.02 -8.97
N ILE A 51 -5.20 6.78 -8.97
CA ILE A 51 -6.46 6.38 -8.38
C ILE A 51 -6.17 5.76 -7.01
N GLY A 52 -6.73 6.35 -5.96
CA GLY A 52 -6.60 5.83 -4.60
C GLY A 52 -7.75 4.90 -4.23
N ALA A 53 -7.45 3.81 -3.54
CA ALA A 53 -8.43 2.89 -2.98
C ALA A 53 -8.03 2.41 -1.59
N VAL A 54 -9.01 1.86 -0.87
CA VAL A 54 -8.81 1.18 0.42
C VAL A 54 -9.18 -0.29 0.25
N GLY A 55 -8.42 -1.19 0.86
CA GLY A 55 -8.71 -2.62 0.86
C GLY A 55 -10.11 -2.92 1.39
N LYS A 56 -10.76 -3.96 0.87
CA LYS A 56 -12.18 -4.24 1.15
C LYS A 56 -12.45 -4.49 2.64
N TRP A 57 -11.52 -5.13 3.32
CA TRP A 57 -11.62 -5.40 4.75
C TRP A 57 -11.42 -4.13 5.59
N HIS A 58 -10.37 -3.38 5.31
CA HIS A 58 -10.06 -2.13 6.01
C HIS A 58 -11.14 -1.06 5.83
N LEU A 59 -11.78 -1.04 4.67
CA LEU A 59 -12.84 -0.07 4.36
C LEU A 59 -14.02 -0.11 5.33
N THR A 60 -14.28 -1.26 5.94
CA THR A 60 -15.35 -1.43 6.95
C THR A 60 -15.13 -0.60 8.22
N ALA A 61 -13.88 -0.28 8.54
CA ALA A 61 -13.50 0.56 9.67
C ALA A 61 -13.54 2.07 9.38
N HIS A 62 -13.78 2.45 8.12
CA HIS A 62 -13.81 3.84 7.70
C HIS A 62 -15.22 4.45 7.81
N ILE A 63 -15.27 5.79 7.80
CA ILE A 63 -16.54 6.52 7.75
C ILE A 63 -17.30 6.24 6.44
N PRO A 64 -18.64 6.28 6.43
CA PRO A 64 -19.45 5.91 5.26
C PRO A 64 -19.11 6.68 3.98
N SER A 65 -18.65 7.93 4.07
CA SER A 65 -18.24 8.72 2.91
C SER A 65 -17.00 8.18 2.20
N CYS A 66 -16.11 7.48 2.92
CA CYS A 66 -14.95 6.81 2.32
C CYS A 66 -15.37 5.61 1.49
N PHE A 67 -16.42 4.90 1.90
CA PHE A 67 -16.93 3.75 1.15
C PHE A 67 -17.29 4.11 -0.29
N LEU A 68 -17.99 5.21 -0.50
CA LEU A 68 -18.40 5.64 -1.85
C LEU A 68 -17.22 6.09 -2.74
N LYS A 69 -16.17 6.62 -2.12
CA LYS A 69 -15.04 7.22 -2.86
C LYS A 69 -13.88 6.27 -3.10
N PHE A 70 -13.64 5.34 -2.16
CA PHE A 70 -12.40 4.55 -2.12
C PHE A 70 -12.64 3.03 -2.19
N THR A 71 -13.90 2.60 -2.40
CA THR A 71 -14.17 1.17 -2.59
C THR A 71 -13.71 0.71 -3.96
N LEU A 72 -12.99 -0.39 -3.99
CA LEU A 72 -12.56 -1.07 -5.22
C LEU A 72 -13.73 -1.50 -6.11
N ASN A 73 -14.92 -1.70 -5.54
CA ASN A 73 -16.11 -2.12 -6.29
C ASN A 73 -16.60 -1.08 -7.29
N PHE A 74 -16.29 0.20 -7.09
CA PHE A 74 -16.72 1.30 -7.95
C PHE A 74 -15.62 1.82 -8.88
N ILE A 75 -14.40 1.28 -8.75
CA ILE A 75 -13.29 1.63 -9.63
C ILE A 75 -13.31 0.69 -10.83
N GLU A 76 -13.40 1.27 -12.03
CA GLU A 76 -13.42 0.53 -13.27
C GLU A 76 -12.16 -0.34 -13.41
N GLY A 77 -12.35 -1.63 -13.68
CA GLY A 77 -11.26 -2.59 -13.81
C GLY A 77 -10.72 -3.16 -12.49
N ALA A 78 -11.09 -2.60 -11.33
CA ALA A 78 -10.55 -3.00 -10.03
C ALA A 78 -11.45 -3.95 -9.22
N ALA A 79 -12.67 -4.26 -9.67
CA ALA A 79 -13.67 -5.00 -8.88
C ALA A 79 -13.24 -6.41 -8.45
N GLN A 80 -12.29 -7.03 -9.17
CA GLN A 80 -11.77 -8.37 -8.87
C GLN A 80 -10.65 -8.34 -7.81
N VAL A 81 -10.10 -7.16 -7.51
CA VAL A 81 -9.05 -7.01 -6.50
C VAL A 81 -9.70 -6.78 -5.14
N ASP A 82 -9.21 -7.43 -4.10
CA ASP A 82 -9.65 -7.22 -2.72
C ASP A 82 -8.75 -6.22 -1.96
N GLY A 83 -7.47 -6.14 -2.35
CA GLY A 83 -6.47 -5.25 -1.74
C GLY A 83 -5.90 -5.76 -0.42
N GLU A 84 -6.08 -7.05 -0.09
CA GLU A 84 -5.73 -7.66 1.19
C GLU A 84 -4.56 -8.66 1.09
N ILE A 85 -3.75 -8.55 0.05
CA ILE A 85 -2.64 -9.49 -0.17
C ILE A 85 -1.58 -9.39 0.94
N MET A 86 -1.40 -8.19 1.50
CA MET A 86 -0.45 -7.96 2.60
C MET A 86 -0.90 -8.65 3.88
N GLU A 87 -2.21 -8.63 4.18
CA GLU A 87 -2.78 -9.31 5.35
C GLU A 87 -2.60 -10.82 5.25
N THR A 88 -2.71 -11.38 4.05
CA THR A 88 -2.43 -12.80 3.80
C THR A 88 -0.96 -13.13 4.12
N LEU A 89 -0.05 -12.24 3.76
CA LEU A 89 1.38 -12.35 4.07
C LEU A 89 1.64 -12.21 5.58
N TRP A 90 1.03 -11.20 6.21
CA TRP A 90 1.17 -10.92 7.63
C TRP A 90 0.60 -12.05 8.50
N SER A 91 -0.49 -12.71 8.10
CA SER A 91 -1.10 -13.79 8.89
C SER A 91 -0.13 -14.95 9.15
N GLY A 92 0.71 -15.28 8.20
CA GLY A 92 1.77 -16.29 8.41
C GLY A 92 2.92 -15.77 9.26
N LEU A 93 3.27 -14.48 9.12
CA LEU A 93 4.34 -13.86 9.90
C LEU A 93 3.96 -13.71 11.38
N ASP A 94 2.68 -13.51 11.70
CA ASP A 94 2.17 -13.41 13.07
C ASP A 94 2.45 -14.68 13.91
N GLU A 95 2.47 -15.85 13.28
CA GLU A 95 2.85 -17.10 13.96
C GLU A 95 4.31 -17.08 14.41
N VAL A 96 5.18 -16.44 13.66
CA VAL A 96 6.62 -16.31 13.94
C VAL A 96 6.90 -15.14 14.89
N ALA A 97 6.09 -14.09 14.84
CA ALA A 97 6.28 -12.87 15.62
C ALA A 97 6.31 -13.13 17.14
N GLY A 98 5.45 -14.03 17.64
CA GLY A 98 5.42 -14.42 19.03
C GLY A 98 6.71 -15.08 19.51
N LEU A 99 7.35 -15.86 18.67
CA LEU A 99 8.66 -16.48 18.95
C LEU A 99 9.78 -15.46 18.87
N ALA A 100 9.70 -14.53 17.91
CA ALA A 100 10.71 -13.51 17.67
C ALA A 100 10.90 -12.52 18.83
N LEU A 101 9.87 -12.29 19.65
CA LEU A 101 9.95 -11.41 20.82
C LEU A 101 11.02 -11.80 21.85
N ALA A 102 11.34 -13.09 21.96
CA ALA A 102 12.35 -13.62 22.91
C ALA A 102 13.75 -13.76 22.30
N MET A 103 13.92 -13.45 21.01
CA MET A 103 15.18 -13.63 20.29
C MET A 103 16.12 -12.43 20.44
N SER A 104 17.42 -12.66 20.30
CA SER A 104 18.38 -11.59 20.09
C SER A 104 18.13 -10.91 18.74
N LEU A 105 18.55 -9.65 18.57
CA LEU A 105 18.33 -8.88 17.35
C LEU A 105 18.85 -9.62 16.10
N ALA A 106 20.03 -10.24 16.17
CA ALA A 106 20.61 -10.99 15.07
C ALA A 106 19.75 -12.22 14.69
N HIS A 107 19.34 -13.00 15.70
CA HIS A 107 18.50 -14.18 15.47
C HIS A 107 17.11 -13.81 14.96
N HIS A 108 16.53 -12.71 15.47
CA HIS A 108 15.27 -12.17 14.98
C HIS A 108 15.35 -11.84 13.48
N GLN A 109 16.41 -11.15 13.06
CA GLN A 109 16.62 -10.80 11.65
C GLN A 109 16.77 -12.05 10.78
N GLU A 110 17.62 -13.01 11.18
CA GLU A 110 17.81 -14.27 10.46
C GLU A 110 16.49 -15.04 10.30
N THR A 111 15.68 -15.11 11.35
CA THR A 111 14.40 -15.81 11.33
C THR A 111 13.41 -15.15 10.36
N ILE A 112 13.34 -13.81 10.35
CA ILE A 112 12.47 -13.08 9.41
C ILE A 112 12.98 -13.24 7.97
N ASP A 113 14.28 -13.12 7.75
CA ASP A 113 14.89 -13.27 6.43
C ASP A 113 14.64 -14.70 5.88
N GLU A 114 14.78 -15.73 6.71
CA GLU A 114 14.47 -17.10 6.33
C GLU A 114 12.99 -17.26 5.97
N TYR A 115 12.08 -16.74 6.81
CA TYR A 115 10.64 -16.80 6.52
C TYR A 115 10.30 -16.11 5.18
N MET A 116 10.84 -14.92 4.94
CA MET A 116 10.60 -14.16 3.71
C MET A 116 11.17 -14.81 2.45
N CYS A 117 12.13 -15.74 2.58
CA CYS A 117 12.63 -16.52 1.44
C CYS A 117 11.69 -17.65 1.01
N TYR A 118 10.74 -18.07 1.86
CA TYR A 118 9.82 -19.17 1.59
C TYR A 118 8.40 -18.73 1.19
N VAL A 119 8.13 -17.43 1.30
CA VAL A 119 6.86 -16.81 0.92
C VAL A 119 6.96 -16.17 -0.45
#